data_15c10c721de55c211cfbfaca22134c0d
#
_entry.id   15c10c721de55c211cfbfaca22134c0d
#
_cell.length_a   1.000
_cell.length_b   1.000
_cell.length_c   1.000
_cell.angle_alpha   90.00
_cell.angle_beta   90.00
_cell.angle_gamma   90.00
#
_symmetry.space_group_name_H-M   'P 1'
#
loop_
_entity.id
_entity.type
_entity.pdbx_description
1 polymer ?
#
loop_
_entity_poly.entity_id
_entity_poly.type
_entity_poly.pdbx_seq_one_letter_code
_entity_poly.pdbx_strand_id
1 'polypeptide(L)'
;MIQTCTCNYEYFADNGVCVKYAQKVNDSCELSFLVCKGVKNSYCYENKCQCRWGYTKVDDNKCYPTLNGACKFNSISPEEKCYGDNVKCSVDNQCICEDGYVQHMRECLKKAVGVDKGACVLDIQCAHLPNSYCNLTCQCIPTYSPQLISGSRTQYECVKAFNAPCGEKIGCGSKSMVCQNSRCKCADWYYEHGDICNLQTYILNESCYYHNACAYPNWICYNNRCQCDWNYFEEGGKCVKGLHAPCILDDECKKKNSVCINEKCACKENFVEYIGECESRTSIGK
;
A
#
# COMPACT_ATOMS: atom_id res chain seq x y z
N MET A 1 -74.87 -0.73 -22.59
CA MET A 1 -73.43 -0.99 -22.62
C MET A 1 -72.75 0.27 -23.06
N ILE A 2 -71.98 0.91 -22.19
CA ILE A 2 -71.20 2.09 -22.54
C ILE A 2 -69.93 1.60 -23.27
N GLN A 3 -69.86 1.79 -24.58
CA GLN A 3 -68.63 1.51 -25.35
C GLN A 3 -67.58 2.53 -24.94
N THR A 4 -66.59 2.12 -24.16
CA THR A 4 -65.44 2.93 -23.83
C THR A 4 -64.44 2.86 -25.00
N CYS A 5 -64.11 3.95 -25.64
CA CYS A 5 -63.01 4.02 -26.61
C CYS A 5 -61.67 3.86 -25.88
N THR A 6 -60.86 2.90 -26.31
CA THR A 6 -59.49 2.68 -25.79
C THR A 6 -58.48 3.04 -26.85
N CYS A 7 -57.39 3.63 -26.44
CA CYS A 7 -56.27 3.95 -27.36
C CYS A 7 -55.53 2.66 -27.81
N ASN A 8 -54.97 2.66 -29.01
CA ASN A 8 -54.11 1.59 -29.50
C ASN A 8 -52.88 1.44 -28.60
N TYR A 9 -52.18 0.30 -28.69
CA TYR A 9 -51.06 -0.05 -27.80
C TYR A 9 -49.87 0.93 -27.81
N GLU A 10 -49.70 1.71 -28.93
CA GLU A 10 -48.69 2.76 -29.03
C GLU A 10 -49.15 4.13 -28.48
N TYR A 11 -50.35 4.22 -27.96
CA TYR A 11 -50.98 5.45 -27.48
C TYR A 11 -51.51 5.24 -26.06
N PHE A 12 -51.55 6.33 -25.29
CA PHE A 12 -52.20 6.37 -23.98
C PHE A 12 -53.26 7.47 -23.96
N ALA A 13 -54.30 7.33 -23.15
CA ALA A 13 -55.31 8.35 -22.98
C ALA A 13 -54.81 9.42 -22.02
N ASP A 14 -54.81 10.67 -22.49
CA ASP A 14 -54.52 11.86 -21.69
C ASP A 14 -55.58 12.93 -22.00
N ASN A 15 -56.34 13.33 -20.97
CA ASN A 15 -57.42 14.34 -21.10
C ASN A 15 -58.43 14.05 -22.25
N GLY A 16 -58.76 12.75 -22.44
CA GLY A 16 -59.71 12.35 -23.48
C GLY A 16 -59.15 12.27 -24.92
N VAL A 17 -57.84 12.47 -25.07
CA VAL A 17 -57.13 12.35 -26.35
C VAL A 17 -56.13 11.20 -26.29
N CYS A 18 -55.99 10.43 -27.37
CA CYS A 18 -54.94 9.43 -27.50
C CYS A 18 -53.63 10.07 -27.92
N VAL A 19 -52.66 10.11 -26.99
CA VAL A 19 -51.32 10.68 -27.20
C VAL A 19 -50.34 9.53 -27.49
N LYS A 20 -49.53 9.67 -28.51
CA LYS A 20 -48.52 8.66 -28.89
C LYS A 20 -47.38 8.62 -27.92
N TYR A 21 -46.94 7.39 -27.52
CA TYR A 21 -45.72 7.20 -26.76
C TYR A 21 -44.48 7.58 -27.57
N ALA A 22 -43.49 8.16 -26.93
CA ALA A 22 -42.16 8.39 -27.54
C ALA A 22 -41.58 7.09 -28.07
N GLN A 23 -40.96 7.16 -29.21
CA GLN A 23 -40.27 6.02 -29.83
C GLN A 23 -38.76 6.11 -29.67
N LYS A 24 -38.27 7.32 -29.36
CA LYS A 24 -36.82 7.63 -29.28
C LYS A 24 -36.51 8.53 -28.08
N VAL A 25 -35.28 8.44 -27.64
CA VAL A 25 -34.67 9.44 -26.75
C VAL A 25 -34.60 10.78 -27.53
N ASN A 26 -34.92 11.86 -26.84
CA ASN A 26 -35.09 13.25 -27.37
C ASN A 26 -36.41 13.50 -28.12
N ASP A 27 -37.34 12.55 -28.22
CA ASP A 27 -38.70 12.87 -28.67
C ASP A 27 -39.34 13.90 -27.71
N SER A 28 -40.23 14.75 -28.28
CA SER A 28 -40.95 15.78 -27.52
C SER A 28 -41.91 15.14 -26.51
N CYS A 29 -41.94 15.68 -25.28
CA CYS A 29 -42.91 15.34 -24.25
C CYS A 29 -43.69 16.56 -23.73
N GLU A 30 -43.80 17.60 -24.56
CA GLU A 30 -44.55 18.83 -24.24
C GLU A 30 -46.01 18.58 -23.88
N LEU A 31 -46.64 17.60 -24.54
CA LEU A 31 -48.05 17.28 -24.31
C LEU A 31 -48.31 16.56 -23.00
N SER A 32 -47.39 15.69 -22.59
CA SER A 32 -47.51 14.93 -21.35
C SER A 32 -46.19 14.25 -20.99
N PHE A 33 -45.83 14.27 -19.69
CA PHE A 33 -44.66 13.51 -19.18
C PHE A 33 -44.82 11.99 -19.39
N LEU A 34 -46.04 11.50 -19.58
CA LEU A 34 -46.31 10.07 -19.80
C LEU A 34 -45.81 9.60 -21.18
N VAL A 35 -45.62 10.52 -22.13
CA VAL A 35 -45.07 10.23 -23.46
C VAL A 35 -43.81 9.43 -23.38
N CYS A 36 -42.91 9.74 -22.45
CA CYS A 36 -41.60 9.08 -22.30
C CYS A 36 -41.68 7.64 -21.79
N LYS A 37 -42.81 7.13 -21.32
CA LYS A 37 -42.98 5.70 -20.94
C LYS A 37 -42.75 4.75 -22.12
N GLY A 38 -42.83 5.24 -23.38
CA GLY A 38 -42.49 4.45 -24.56
C GLY A 38 -40.98 4.13 -24.68
N VAL A 39 -40.11 4.91 -24.06
CA VAL A 39 -38.69 4.67 -23.98
C VAL A 39 -38.34 4.24 -22.55
N LYS A 40 -38.01 2.96 -22.37
CA LYS A 40 -37.69 2.39 -21.06
C LYS A 40 -36.54 3.16 -20.40
N ASN A 41 -36.64 3.42 -19.10
CA ASN A 41 -35.65 4.13 -18.29
C ASN A 41 -35.42 5.58 -18.70
N SER A 42 -36.44 6.24 -19.34
CA SER A 42 -36.45 7.66 -19.64
C SER A 42 -37.45 8.44 -18.78
N TYR A 43 -37.36 9.75 -18.83
CA TYR A 43 -38.27 10.69 -18.21
C TYR A 43 -38.32 11.99 -19.05
N CYS A 44 -39.38 12.78 -18.87
CA CYS A 44 -39.51 14.06 -19.52
C CYS A 44 -38.73 15.14 -18.78
N TYR A 45 -37.75 15.75 -19.46
CA TYR A 45 -36.98 16.86 -18.95
C TYR A 45 -36.78 17.88 -20.06
N GLU A 46 -37.05 19.15 -19.78
CA GLU A 46 -37.00 20.24 -20.78
C GLU A 46 -37.76 19.89 -22.07
N ASN A 47 -38.99 19.38 -21.92
CA ASN A 47 -39.86 18.96 -23.00
C ASN A 47 -39.32 17.85 -23.92
N LYS A 48 -38.30 17.13 -23.48
CA LYS A 48 -37.70 16.01 -24.23
C LYS A 48 -37.56 14.77 -23.36
N CYS A 49 -37.75 13.60 -23.95
CA CYS A 49 -37.48 12.33 -23.29
C CYS A 49 -35.99 12.12 -23.14
N GLN A 50 -35.47 12.12 -21.90
CA GLN A 50 -34.09 11.91 -21.58
C GLN A 50 -33.90 10.65 -20.73
N CYS A 51 -32.76 10.03 -20.83
CA CYS A 51 -32.45 8.87 -19.97
C CYS A 51 -32.35 9.30 -18.49
N ARG A 52 -32.90 8.47 -17.60
CA ARG A 52 -32.82 8.68 -16.16
C ARG A 52 -31.38 8.65 -15.68
N TRP A 53 -31.16 9.21 -14.50
CA TRP A 53 -29.85 9.11 -13.82
C TRP A 53 -29.43 7.64 -13.68
N GLY A 54 -28.16 7.32 -13.95
CA GLY A 54 -27.68 5.93 -14.01
C GLY A 54 -27.94 5.22 -15.35
N TYR A 55 -28.45 5.94 -16.35
CA TYR A 55 -28.67 5.40 -17.70
C TYR A 55 -28.11 6.35 -18.76
N THR A 56 -27.68 5.78 -19.88
CA THR A 56 -27.19 6.56 -21.02
C THR A 56 -27.84 6.12 -22.31
N LYS A 57 -27.93 7.03 -23.26
CA LYS A 57 -28.34 6.75 -24.63
C LYS A 57 -27.15 6.12 -25.37
N VAL A 58 -27.32 4.91 -25.85
CA VAL A 58 -26.38 4.20 -26.74
C VAL A 58 -26.89 4.18 -28.18
N ASP A 59 -28.16 3.88 -28.31
CA ASP A 59 -28.91 4.00 -29.57
C ASP A 59 -30.11 4.96 -29.40
N ASP A 60 -30.77 5.30 -30.49
CA ASP A 60 -31.84 6.32 -30.45
C ASP A 60 -33.06 5.85 -29.64
N ASN A 61 -33.26 4.56 -29.44
CA ASN A 61 -34.51 4.02 -28.93
C ASN A 61 -34.47 3.60 -27.49
N LYS A 62 -33.28 3.54 -26.85
CA LYS A 62 -33.11 2.92 -25.54
C LYS A 62 -32.13 3.64 -24.62
N CYS A 63 -32.43 3.57 -23.35
CA CYS A 63 -31.54 3.96 -22.27
C CYS A 63 -30.94 2.74 -21.59
N TYR A 64 -29.63 2.58 -21.64
CA TYR A 64 -28.87 1.48 -21.09
C TYR A 64 -28.31 1.84 -19.71
N PRO A 65 -28.28 0.88 -18.76
CA PRO A 65 -27.68 1.11 -17.44
C PRO A 65 -26.21 1.49 -17.54
N THR A 66 -25.81 2.53 -16.83
CA THR A 66 -24.42 2.92 -16.62
C THR A 66 -24.09 2.86 -15.14
N LEU A 67 -22.93 3.34 -14.75
CA LEU A 67 -22.51 3.41 -13.34
C LEU A 67 -23.65 3.99 -12.46
N ASN A 68 -24.00 3.27 -11.39
CA ASN A 68 -25.14 3.46 -10.49
C ASN A 68 -26.53 3.18 -11.08
N GLY A 69 -26.63 2.75 -12.33
CA GLY A 69 -27.91 2.30 -12.93
C GLY A 69 -28.26 0.89 -12.47
N ALA A 70 -29.57 0.55 -12.54
CA ALA A 70 -30.04 -0.80 -12.24
C ALA A 70 -29.75 -1.73 -13.42
N CYS A 71 -29.13 -2.86 -13.15
CA CYS A 71 -28.82 -3.92 -14.10
C CYS A 71 -29.42 -5.24 -13.61
N LYS A 72 -29.18 -6.31 -14.34
CA LYS A 72 -29.55 -7.66 -13.89
C LYS A 72 -28.32 -8.56 -13.94
N PHE A 73 -27.90 -9.02 -12.75
CA PHE A 73 -26.74 -9.88 -12.60
C PHE A 73 -26.89 -11.15 -13.47
N ASN A 74 -25.83 -11.48 -14.20
CA ASN A 74 -25.82 -12.62 -15.15
C ASN A 74 -26.83 -12.55 -16.30
N SER A 75 -27.45 -11.40 -16.58
CA SER A 75 -28.33 -11.28 -17.74
C SER A 75 -27.55 -11.41 -19.04
N ILE A 76 -28.17 -12.07 -20.04
CA ILE A 76 -27.70 -12.12 -21.40
C ILE A 76 -28.19 -10.94 -22.24
N SER A 77 -29.27 -10.26 -21.78
CA SER A 77 -29.86 -9.13 -22.47
C SER A 77 -28.93 -7.91 -22.41
N PRO A 78 -28.58 -7.28 -23.55
CA PRO A 78 -27.78 -6.06 -23.55
C PRO A 78 -28.42 -4.91 -22.74
N GLU A 79 -29.75 -4.82 -22.71
CA GLU A 79 -30.52 -3.77 -22.03
C GLU A 79 -30.45 -3.86 -20.50
N GLU A 80 -30.06 -5.01 -19.99
CA GLU A 80 -29.95 -5.30 -18.54
C GLU A 80 -28.48 -5.36 -18.09
N LYS A 81 -27.51 -5.21 -19.00
CA LYS A 81 -26.07 -5.14 -18.72
C LYS A 81 -25.64 -3.70 -18.50
N CYS A 82 -24.59 -3.52 -17.73
CA CYS A 82 -23.96 -2.22 -17.56
C CYS A 82 -23.23 -1.80 -18.82
N TYR A 83 -23.41 -0.56 -19.21
CA TYR A 83 -22.72 0.08 -20.34
C TYR A 83 -21.72 1.12 -19.83
N GLY A 84 -20.51 1.08 -20.37
CA GLY A 84 -19.39 1.96 -20.00
C GLY A 84 -18.12 1.18 -19.73
N ASP A 85 -16.98 1.90 -19.75
CA ASP A 85 -15.67 1.30 -19.55
C ASP A 85 -15.48 0.92 -18.07
N ASN A 86 -15.00 -0.32 -17.83
CA ASN A 86 -14.68 -0.83 -16.52
C ASN A 86 -15.87 -0.84 -15.53
N VAL A 87 -17.08 -1.04 -16.04
CA VAL A 87 -18.33 -1.14 -15.27
C VAL A 87 -18.89 -2.55 -15.37
N LYS A 88 -19.26 -3.13 -14.22
CA LYS A 88 -19.90 -4.45 -14.12
C LYS A 88 -21.20 -4.40 -13.33
N CYS A 89 -22.08 -5.38 -13.57
CA CYS A 89 -23.27 -5.56 -12.76
C CYS A 89 -22.93 -6.35 -11.49
N SER A 90 -23.23 -5.78 -10.33
CA SER A 90 -23.06 -6.44 -9.03
C SER A 90 -24.14 -7.50 -8.79
N VAL A 91 -23.92 -8.34 -7.77
CA VAL A 91 -24.93 -9.29 -7.29
C VAL A 91 -26.22 -8.62 -6.77
N ASP A 92 -26.10 -7.35 -6.36
CA ASP A 92 -27.23 -6.52 -5.90
C ASP A 92 -27.97 -5.84 -7.06
N ASN A 93 -27.68 -6.23 -8.31
CA ASN A 93 -28.32 -5.70 -9.52
C ASN A 93 -28.06 -4.18 -9.73
N GLN A 94 -26.88 -3.70 -9.37
CA GLN A 94 -26.45 -2.33 -9.57
C GLN A 94 -25.12 -2.28 -10.37
N CYS A 95 -25.04 -1.33 -11.30
CA CYS A 95 -23.79 -1.09 -12.04
C CYS A 95 -22.76 -0.42 -11.14
N ILE A 96 -21.63 -1.08 -10.95
CA ILE A 96 -20.49 -0.65 -10.14
C ILE A 96 -19.20 -0.72 -10.96
N CYS A 97 -18.15 -0.09 -10.51
CA CYS A 97 -16.84 -0.26 -11.14
C CYS A 97 -16.32 -1.71 -11.00
N GLU A 98 -15.59 -2.17 -12.01
CA GLU A 98 -14.87 -3.44 -11.95
C GLU A 98 -13.81 -3.44 -10.85
N ASP A 99 -13.34 -4.65 -10.47
CA ASP A 99 -12.26 -4.79 -9.52
C ASP A 99 -10.98 -4.10 -10.06
N GLY A 100 -10.26 -3.41 -9.19
CA GLY A 100 -9.12 -2.57 -9.59
C GLY A 100 -9.47 -1.16 -10.04
N TYR A 101 -10.75 -0.80 -10.05
CA TYR A 101 -11.23 0.55 -10.37
C TYR A 101 -11.99 1.16 -9.19
N VAL A 102 -12.06 2.50 -9.16
CA VAL A 102 -12.79 3.28 -8.15
C VAL A 102 -13.69 4.29 -8.84
N GLN A 103 -14.89 4.45 -8.31
CA GLN A 103 -15.84 5.42 -8.85
C GLN A 103 -15.41 6.85 -8.55
N HIS A 104 -15.37 7.68 -9.59
CA HIS A 104 -15.29 9.13 -9.51
C HIS A 104 -16.36 9.74 -10.43
N MET A 105 -17.29 10.49 -9.85
CA MET A 105 -18.43 11.05 -10.60
C MET A 105 -19.18 9.97 -11.40
N ARG A 106 -19.03 9.95 -12.73
CA ARG A 106 -19.69 9.02 -13.66
C ARG A 106 -18.72 8.04 -14.34
N GLU A 107 -17.50 7.99 -13.89
CA GLU A 107 -16.42 7.20 -14.50
C GLU A 107 -15.80 6.25 -13.49
N CYS A 108 -15.21 5.19 -14.01
CA CYS A 108 -14.41 4.24 -13.24
C CYS A 108 -12.93 4.48 -13.50
N LEU A 109 -12.25 5.09 -12.54
CA LEU A 109 -10.81 5.35 -12.61
C LEU A 109 -10.02 4.16 -12.09
N LYS A 110 -8.93 3.81 -12.76
CA LYS A 110 -8.04 2.74 -12.31
C LYS A 110 -7.41 3.10 -10.97
N LYS A 111 -7.49 2.20 -9.98
CA LYS A 111 -6.78 2.33 -8.71
C LYS A 111 -5.28 2.28 -8.94
N ALA A 112 -4.51 3.05 -8.18
CA ALA A 112 -3.07 2.90 -8.19
C ALA A 112 -2.65 1.51 -7.68
N VAL A 113 -1.54 0.99 -8.18
CA VAL A 113 -1.10 -0.39 -7.86
C VAL A 113 -0.50 -0.47 -6.45
N GLY A 114 -0.01 0.63 -5.91
CA GLY A 114 0.63 0.70 -4.61
C GLY A 114 1.27 2.08 -4.35
N VAL A 115 1.86 2.23 -3.18
CA VAL A 115 2.65 3.42 -2.82
C VAL A 115 3.86 3.51 -3.75
N ASP A 116 4.15 4.70 -4.24
CA ASP A 116 5.20 5.01 -5.24
C ASP A 116 5.11 4.21 -6.55
N LYS A 117 3.99 3.52 -6.78
CA LYS A 117 3.76 2.70 -7.97
C LYS A 117 2.42 2.98 -8.61
N GLY A 118 2.44 3.14 -9.92
CA GLY A 118 1.25 3.43 -10.70
C GLY A 118 0.85 4.90 -10.64
N ALA A 119 0.53 5.44 -11.81
CA ALA A 119 0.10 6.82 -11.94
C ALA A 119 -1.28 7.04 -11.27
N CYS A 120 -1.45 8.17 -10.64
CA CYS A 120 -2.73 8.68 -10.19
C CYS A 120 -2.90 10.15 -10.60
N VAL A 121 -4.13 10.59 -10.68
CA VAL A 121 -4.51 11.98 -10.97
C VAL A 121 -5.32 12.56 -9.81
N LEU A 122 -6.02 11.69 -9.08
CA LEU A 122 -6.91 12.06 -7.97
C LEU A 122 -6.66 11.18 -6.75
N ASP A 123 -6.81 11.73 -5.56
CA ASP A 123 -6.65 11.03 -4.28
C ASP A 123 -7.52 9.78 -4.15
N ILE A 124 -8.71 9.79 -4.77
CA ILE A 124 -9.61 8.63 -4.75
C ILE A 124 -8.98 7.36 -5.32
N GLN A 125 -8.01 7.49 -6.24
CA GLN A 125 -7.27 6.35 -6.81
C GLN A 125 -6.32 5.72 -5.80
N CYS A 126 -5.92 6.47 -4.75
CA CYS A 126 -5.09 6.03 -3.64
C CYS A 126 -5.91 5.63 -2.39
N ALA A 127 -7.24 5.84 -2.36
CA ALA A 127 -8.08 5.67 -1.18
C ALA A 127 -8.06 4.25 -0.57
N HIS A 128 -7.68 3.24 -1.33
CA HIS A 128 -7.49 1.86 -0.86
C HIS A 128 -6.14 1.63 -0.17
N LEU A 129 -5.23 2.61 -0.22
CA LEU A 129 -3.93 2.62 0.44
C LEU A 129 -4.02 3.60 1.62
N PRO A 130 -4.16 3.10 2.87
CA PRO A 130 -4.30 3.96 4.04
C PRO A 130 -3.13 4.95 4.18
N ASN A 131 -3.43 6.16 4.63
CA ASN A 131 -2.45 7.22 4.86
C ASN A 131 -1.65 7.64 3.62
N SER A 132 -2.26 7.55 2.44
CA SER A 132 -1.66 8.00 1.20
C SER A 132 -2.52 9.06 0.49
N TYR A 133 -1.90 9.82 -0.38
CA TYR A 133 -2.50 10.82 -1.25
C TYR A 133 -1.89 10.74 -2.65
N CYS A 134 -2.51 11.36 -3.62
CA CYS A 134 -2.04 11.37 -5.00
C CYS A 134 -1.13 12.59 -5.29
N ASN A 135 0.10 12.31 -5.69
CA ASN A 135 1.03 13.29 -6.25
C ASN A 135 1.77 12.64 -7.42
N LEU A 136 1.10 12.54 -8.59
CA LEU A 136 1.51 11.77 -9.77
C LEU A 136 1.55 10.25 -9.51
N THR A 137 1.95 9.83 -8.32
CA THR A 137 1.86 8.47 -7.77
C THR A 137 1.26 8.56 -6.36
N CYS A 138 0.76 7.44 -5.82
CA CYS A 138 0.31 7.43 -4.43
C CYS A 138 1.51 7.54 -3.49
N GLN A 139 1.57 8.61 -2.73
CA GLN A 139 2.62 8.89 -1.75
C GLN A 139 2.04 8.87 -0.34
N CYS A 140 2.87 8.57 0.65
CA CYS A 140 2.47 8.66 2.04
C CYS A 140 2.25 10.12 2.47
N ILE A 141 1.21 10.36 3.27
CA ILE A 141 0.98 11.69 3.87
C ILE A 141 2.15 12.05 4.82
N PRO A 142 2.39 13.34 5.09
CA PRO A 142 3.42 13.77 6.05
C PRO A 142 3.35 13.00 7.36
N THR A 143 4.50 12.66 7.94
CA THR A 143 4.67 11.80 9.13
C THR A 143 4.44 10.30 8.92
N TYR A 144 4.23 9.87 7.68
CA TYR A 144 4.21 8.46 7.29
C TYR A 144 5.29 8.20 6.25
N SER A 145 5.83 7.00 6.26
CA SER A 145 6.87 6.53 5.32
C SER A 145 6.49 5.20 4.69
N PRO A 146 6.89 4.94 3.45
CA PRO A 146 6.61 3.68 2.79
C PRO A 146 7.43 2.56 3.43
N GLN A 147 6.77 1.52 3.91
CA GLN A 147 7.38 0.29 4.44
C GLN A 147 6.95 -0.90 3.61
N LEU A 148 7.90 -1.79 3.29
CA LEU A 148 7.62 -3.02 2.54
C LEU A 148 6.69 -3.93 3.37
N ILE A 149 5.61 -4.40 2.77
CA ILE A 149 4.66 -5.31 3.43
C ILE A 149 5.37 -6.65 3.65
N SER A 150 5.26 -7.19 4.88
CA SER A 150 5.85 -8.47 5.25
C SER A 150 5.42 -9.59 4.28
N GLY A 151 6.40 -10.29 3.72
CA GLY A 151 6.18 -11.34 2.72
C GLY A 151 6.00 -10.86 1.28
N SER A 152 5.99 -9.56 1.02
CA SER A 152 5.98 -8.98 -0.32
C SER A 152 7.36 -8.46 -0.71
N ARG A 153 7.72 -8.59 -1.99
CA ARG A 153 8.95 -8.01 -2.55
C ARG A 153 8.75 -6.65 -3.21
N THR A 154 7.49 -6.24 -3.39
CA THR A 154 7.18 -5.09 -4.24
C THR A 154 6.03 -4.22 -3.75
N GLN A 155 5.32 -4.61 -2.70
CA GLN A 155 4.18 -3.85 -2.17
C GLN A 155 4.60 -3.09 -0.91
N TYR A 156 4.24 -1.82 -0.86
CA TYR A 156 4.51 -0.92 0.25
C TYR A 156 3.21 -0.44 0.87
N GLU A 157 3.22 -0.21 2.17
CA GLU A 157 2.17 0.46 2.93
C GLU A 157 2.72 1.70 3.62
N CYS A 158 1.86 2.68 3.90
CA CYS A 158 2.25 3.88 4.63
C CYS A 158 2.12 3.63 6.13
N VAL A 159 3.25 3.49 6.82
CA VAL A 159 3.35 3.40 8.28
C VAL A 159 3.82 4.72 8.86
N LYS A 160 3.55 4.98 10.13
CA LYS A 160 4.13 6.16 10.79
C LYS A 160 5.64 6.14 10.67
N ALA A 161 6.21 7.30 10.34
CA ALA A 161 7.64 7.49 10.24
C ALA A 161 8.30 7.38 11.62
N PHE A 162 9.58 7.06 11.65
CA PHE A 162 10.39 7.17 12.86
C PHE A 162 10.32 8.61 13.40
N ASN A 163 10.27 8.72 14.72
CA ASN A 163 10.12 10.00 15.44
C ASN A 163 8.79 10.75 15.21
N ALA A 164 7.82 10.20 14.46
CA ALA A 164 6.48 10.75 14.34
C ALA A 164 5.76 10.79 15.70
N PRO A 165 4.83 11.74 15.94
CA PRO A 165 4.09 11.81 17.19
C PRO A 165 3.18 10.59 17.38
N CYS A 166 3.13 10.05 18.59
CA CYS A 166 2.28 8.93 18.99
C CYS A 166 1.70 9.13 20.40
N GLY A 167 0.76 8.28 20.81
CA GLY A 167 0.12 8.30 22.13
C GLY A 167 -0.68 7.02 22.37
N GLU A 168 -1.33 6.90 23.52
CA GLU A 168 -2.08 5.70 23.92
C GLU A 168 -3.14 5.27 22.91
N LYS A 169 -3.84 6.22 22.27
CA LYS A 169 -4.89 5.95 21.26
C LYS A 169 -4.37 5.87 19.84
N ILE A 170 -3.18 6.39 19.57
CA ILE A 170 -2.62 6.52 18.23
C ILE A 170 -1.20 5.94 18.26
N GLY A 171 -1.12 4.64 18.19
CA GLY A 171 0.15 3.92 18.12
C GLY A 171 1.01 4.28 16.91
N CYS A 172 2.14 3.61 16.73
CA CYS A 172 3.03 3.82 15.59
C CYS A 172 2.62 3.02 14.34
N GLY A 173 1.60 2.15 14.44
CA GLY A 173 1.01 1.44 13.29
C GLY A 173 1.89 0.34 12.69
N SER A 174 3.11 0.13 13.18
CA SER A 174 4.03 -0.91 12.74
C SER A 174 4.52 -1.76 13.92
N LYS A 175 4.74 -3.05 13.69
CA LYS A 175 5.37 -3.95 14.68
C LYS A 175 6.84 -3.62 14.94
N SER A 176 7.48 -2.92 14.00
CA SER A 176 8.88 -2.50 14.11
C SER A 176 9.07 -1.26 14.98
N MET A 177 7.97 -0.62 15.45
CA MET A 177 8.03 0.62 16.22
C MET A 177 7.18 0.56 17.48
N VAL A 178 7.64 1.25 18.52
CA VAL A 178 6.94 1.45 19.80
C VAL A 178 6.77 2.95 20.05
N CYS A 179 5.69 3.31 20.77
CA CYS A 179 5.50 4.68 21.21
C CYS A 179 6.26 4.90 22.51
N GLN A 180 7.34 5.67 22.49
CA GLN A 180 8.15 6.01 23.64
C GLN A 180 8.34 7.52 23.71
N ASN A 181 8.05 8.13 24.87
CA ASN A 181 8.11 9.58 25.07
C ASN A 181 7.31 10.36 24.01
N SER A 182 6.08 9.90 23.70
CA SER A 182 5.18 10.47 22.70
C SER A 182 5.76 10.53 21.27
N ARG A 183 6.77 9.70 20.98
CA ARG A 183 7.41 9.59 19.68
C ARG A 183 7.56 8.13 19.27
N CYS A 184 7.40 7.84 17.98
CA CYS A 184 7.65 6.52 17.42
C CYS A 184 9.15 6.23 17.41
N LYS A 185 9.57 5.19 18.12
CA LYS A 185 10.94 4.69 18.19
C LYS A 185 10.99 3.25 17.67
N CYS A 186 12.15 2.81 17.24
CA CYS A 186 12.31 1.41 16.86
C CYS A 186 12.08 0.51 18.07
N ALA A 187 11.31 -0.56 17.88
CA ALA A 187 11.15 -1.63 18.85
C ALA A 187 12.48 -2.38 19.05
N ASP A 188 12.59 -3.16 20.13
CA ASP A 188 13.73 -4.06 20.33
C ASP A 188 13.97 -4.91 19.09
N TRP A 189 15.22 -5.10 18.74
CA TRP A 189 15.66 -5.85 17.57
C TRP A 189 15.51 -5.13 16.21
N TYR A 190 15.12 -3.87 16.22
CA TYR A 190 15.06 -3.02 15.02
C TYR A 190 16.00 -1.84 15.14
N TYR A 191 16.55 -1.39 14.01
CA TYR A 191 17.39 -0.21 13.94
C TYR A 191 16.80 0.86 13.05
N GLU A 192 17.11 2.10 13.36
CA GLU A 192 16.70 3.25 12.58
C GLU A 192 17.50 3.34 11.27
N HIS A 193 16.77 3.50 10.17
CA HIS A 193 17.34 3.89 8.89
C HIS A 193 16.36 4.81 8.15
N GLY A 194 16.72 6.09 8.03
CA GLY A 194 15.81 7.11 7.54
C GLY A 194 14.57 7.22 8.45
N ASP A 195 13.39 7.14 7.85
CA ASP A 195 12.12 7.28 8.54
C ASP A 195 11.48 5.94 8.97
N ILE A 196 12.19 4.83 8.82
CA ILE A 196 11.69 3.48 9.10
C ILE A 196 12.61 2.71 10.04
N CYS A 197 12.06 1.65 10.65
CA CYS A 197 12.79 0.73 11.50
C CYS A 197 12.95 -0.62 10.80
N ASN A 198 14.19 -1.03 10.55
CA ASN A 198 14.55 -2.28 9.91
C ASN A 198 15.01 -3.32 10.95
N LEU A 199 14.73 -4.59 10.67
CA LEU A 199 15.15 -5.69 11.52
C LEU A 199 16.69 -5.80 11.53
N GLN A 200 17.27 -5.97 12.72
CA GLN A 200 18.70 -6.27 12.88
C GLN A 200 18.98 -7.74 12.52
N THR A 201 20.18 -8.02 12.04
CA THR A 201 20.65 -9.40 11.88
C THR A 201 21.44 -9.87 13.10
N TYR A 202 21.23 -11.12 13.47
CA TYR A 202 21.82 -11.81 14.63
C TYR A 202 22.82 -12.89 14.23
N ILE A 203 23.17 -12.95 12.96
CA ILE A 203 24.04 -13.98 12.40
C ILE A 203 25.26 -13.31 11.79
N LEU A 204 26.46 -13.73 12.24
CA LEU A 204 27.70 -13.32 11.61
C LEU A 204 27.74 -13.79 10.15
N ASN A 205 28.39 -13.00 9.31
CA ASN A 205 28.46 -13.19 7.85
C ASN A 205 27.14 -13.03 7.09
N GLU A 206 26.01 -12.71 7.76
CA GLU A 206 24.79 -12.36 7.08
C GLU A 206 24.87 -10.95 6.47
N SER A 207 24.04 -10.71 5.44
CA SER A 207 24.05 -9.46 4.69
C SER A 207 23.61 -8.28 5.53
N CYS A 208 24.30 -7.16 5.40
CA CYS A 208 23.97 -5.89 6.03
C CYS A 208 24.30 -4.74 5.06
N TYR A 209 23.69 -3.58 5.30
CA TYR A 209 23.99 -2.34 4.56
C TYR A 209 24.51 -1.23 5.48
N TYR A 210 24.22 -1.29 6.79
CA TYR A 210 24.59 -0.29 7.78
C TYR A 210 25.14 -0.95 9.03
N HIS A 211 26.00 -0.24 9.77
CA HIS A 211 26.62 -0.79 10.99
C HIS A 211 25.59 -1.20 12.04
N ASN A 212 24.55 -0.41 12.23
CA ASN A 212 23.48 -0.69 13.20
C ASN A 212 22.52 -1.82 12.77
N ALA A 213 22.68 -2.36 11.56
CA ALA A 213 21.98 -3.57 11.14
C ALA A 213 22.48 -4.84 11.84
N CYS A 214 23.71 -4.82 12.34
CA CYS A 214 24.30 -5.93 13.07
C CYS A 214 23.93 -5.81 14.56
N ALA A 215 23.26 -6.83 15.12
CA ALA A 215 22.52 -6.73 16.38
C ALA A 215 23.39 -6.67 17.65
N TYR A 216 24.57 -7.24 17.61
CA TYR A 216 25.39 -7.39 18.82
C TYR A 216 26.48 -6.33 18.94
N PRO A 217 26.89 -5.96 20.17
CA PRO A 217 28.03 -5.10 20.40
C PRO A 217 29.30 -5.67 19.74
N ASN A 218 30.14 -4.77 19.24
CA ASN A 218 31.39 -5.11 18.57
C ASN A 218 31.21 -5.86 17.24
N TRP A 219 30.01 -5.78 16.65
CA TRP A 219 29.77 -6.17 15.28
C TRP A 219 29.69 -4.94 14.40
N ILE A 220 30.26 -5.01 13.21
CA ILE A 220 30.18 -3.98 12.19
C ILE A 220 29.70 -4.57 10.87
N CYS A 221 29.05 -3.74 10.08
CA CYS A 221 28.75 -4.07 8.69
C CYS A 221 29.96 -3.69 7.83
N TYR A 222 30.72 -4.67 7.40
CA TYR A 222 31.88 -4.48 6.52
C TYR A 222 31.76 -5.40 5.30
N ASN A 223 32.02 -4.85 4.11
CA ASN A 223 31.81 -5.55 2.84
C ASN A 223 30.39 -6.16 2.71
N ASN A 224 29.36 -5.43 3.14
CA ASN A 224 27.95 -5.85 3.16
C ASN A 224 27.67 -7.12 3.96
N ARG A 225 28.52 -7.43 4.96
CA ARG A 225 28.35 -8.55 5.88
C ARG A 225 28.64 -8.13 7.31
N CYS A 226 27.83 -8.64 8.25
CA CYS A 226 28.10 -8.46 9.67
C CYS A 226 29.34 -9.26 10.07
N GLN A 227 30.35 -8.57 10.56
CA GLN A 227 31.61 -9.11 11.01
C GLN A 227 32.00 -8.52 12.37
N CYS A 228 32.96 -9.12 13.02
CA CYS A 228 33.52 -8.54 14.23
C CYS A 228 34.22 -7.20 13.91
N ASP A 229 34.07 -6.24 14.80
CA ASP A 229 34.74 -4.94 14.72
C ASP A 229 36.27 -5.13 14.85
N TRP A 230 37.01 -4.12 14.46
CA TRP A 230 38.47 -4.07 14.59
C TRP A 230 38.89 -4.43 16.02
N ASN A 231 39.91 -5.24 16.16
CA ASN A 231 40.42 -5.75 17.42
C ASN A 231 39.53 -6.82 18.13
N TYR A 232 38.44 -7.26 17.47
CA TYR A 232 37.64 -8.38 17.94
C TYR A 232 37.70 -9.54 16.94
N PHE A 233 37.49 -10.76 17.41
CA PHE A 233 37.46 -11.93 16.53
C PHE A 233 36.32 -12.87 16.91
N GLU A 234 35.89 -13.67 15.96
CA GLU A 234 34.80 -14.62 16.17
C GLU A 234 35.24 -15.83 17.00
N GLU A 235 34.50 -16.09 18.08
CA GLU A 235 34.61 -17.28 18.86
C GLU A 235 33.21 -17.73 19.33
N GLY A 236 32.79 -18.94 18.88
CA GLY A 236 31.49 -19.48 19.25
C GLY A 236 30.29 -18.62 18.83
N GLY A 237 30.35 -17.97 17.67
CA GLY A 237 29.29 -17.09 17.13
C GLY A 237 29.21 -15.70 17.78
N LYS A 238 30.22 -15.32 18.57
CA LYS A 238 30.34 -14.03 19.25
C LYS A 238 31.63 -13.33 18.89
N CYS A 239 31.63 -12.01 18.93
CA CYS A 239 32.87 -11.23 18.80
C CYS A 239 33.48 -10.98 20.18
N VAL A 240 34.61 -11.62 20.43
CA VAL A 240 35.38 -11.51 21.65
C VAL A 240 36.62 -10.64 21.50
N LYS A 241 37.13 -10.08 22.59
CA LYS A 241 38.26 -9.15 22.58
C LYS A 241 39.53 -9.83 22.10
N GLY A 242 40.09 -9.35 20.99
CA GLY A 242 41.40 -9.71 20.46
C GLY A 242 42.47 -8.72 20.91
N LEU A 243 43.63 -8.74 20.25
CA LEU A 243 44.71 -7.76 20.52
C LEU A 243 44.24 -6.32 20.20
N HIS A 244 44.73 -5.37 20.99
CA HIS A 244 44.40 -3.94 20.95
C HIS A 244 42.96 -3.57 21.35
N ALA A 245 42.10 -4.57 21.64
CA ALA A 245 40.76 -4.31 22.17
C ALA A 245 40.84 -3.67 23.56
N PRO A 246 39.93 -2.75 23.93
CA PRO A 246 39.92 -2.14 25.25
C PRO A 246 39.58 -3.19 26.32
N CYS A 247 40.31 -3.18 27.46
CA CYS A 247 40.11 -4.09 28.56
C CYS A 247 40.30 -3.42 29.92
N ILE A 248 39.76 -4.03 30.98
CA ILE A 248 39.94 -3.65 32.36
C ILE A 248 40.63 -4.82 33.10
N LEU A 249 40.27 -6.04 32.75
CA LEU A 249 40.75 -7.25 33.37
C LEU A 249 41.44 -8.15 32.34
N ASP A 250 42.43 -8.94 32.82
CA ASP A 250 43.20 -9.86 31.97
C ASP A 250 42.37 -10.94 31.28
N ASP A 251 41.31 -11.41 31.95
CA ASP A 251 40.41 -12.45 31.44
C ASP A 251 39.47 -11.98 30.33
N GLU A 252 39.39 -10.69 30.10
CA GLU A 252 38.66 -10.13 28.95
C GLU A 252 39.38 -10.37 27.63
N CYS A 253 40.71 -10.49 27.65
CA CYS A 253 41.54 -10.71 26.47
C CYS A 253 41.52 -12.20 26.09
N LYS A 254 40.84 -12.53 24.97
CA LYS A 254 40.57 -13.94 24.60
C LYS A 254 41.59 -14.57 23.68
N LYS A 255 42.53 -13.78 23.13
CA LYS A 255 43.66 -14.37 22.40
C LYS A 255 44.58 -15.13 23.34
N LYS A 256 45.05 -16.30 22.90
CA LYS A 256 46.01 -17.10 23.65
C LYS A 256 47.26 -16.27 23.96
N ASN A 257 47.77 -16.38 25.20
CA ASN A 257 48.92 -15.61 25.65
C ASN A 257 48.77 -14.08 25.62
N SER A 258 47.53 -13.57 25.68
CA SER A 258 47.26 -12.16 25.85
C SER A 258 46.88 -11.80 27.28
N VAL A 259 46.97 -10.52 27.62
CA VAL A 259 46.72 -9.98 28.95
C VAL A 259 46.37 -8.48 28.78
N CYS A 260 45.69 -7.88 29.74
CA CYS A 260 45.35 -6.48 29.74
C CYS A 260 46.54 -5.60 30.18
N ILE A 261 47.10 -4.81 29.28
CA ILE A 261 48.20 -3.89 29.57
C ILE A 261 47.78 -2.51 29.11
N ASN A 262 47.84 -1.52 30.01
CA ASN A 262 47.48 -0.11 29.70
C ASN A 262 46.07 -0.04 29.05
N GLU A 263 45.10 -0.71 29.63
CA GLU A 263 43.68 -0.74 29.17
C GLU A 263 43.49 -1.32 27.77
N LYS A 264 44.45 -2.06 27.25
CA LYS A 264 44.37 -2.75 25.96
C LYS A 264 44.90 -4.16 26.04
N CYS A 265 44.27 -5.08 25.33
CA CYS A 265 44.75 -6.43 25.19
C CYS A 265 46.07 -6.45 24.41
N ALA A 266 47.11 -6.99 25.04
CA ALA A 266 48.45 -7.14 24.48
C ALA A 266 49.03 -8.49 24.77
N CYS A 267 50.10 -8.87 24.10
CA CYS A 267 50.80 -10.13 24.38
C CYS A 267 51.50 -10.11 25.74
N LYS A 268 51.48 -11.23 26.45
CA LYS A 268 52.23 -11.45 27.69
C LYS A 268 53.73 -11.29 27.49
N GLU A 269 54.47 -11.09 28.55
CA GLU A 269 55.91 -11.10 28.53
C GLU A 269 56.43 -12.38 27.85
N ASN A 270 57.48 -12.26 27.04
CA ASN A 270 58.09 -13.32 26.21
C ASN A 270 57.27 -13.72 24.95
N PHE A 271 56.11 -13.07 24.69
CA PHE A 271 55.38 -13.23 23.45
C PHE A 271 55.41 -11.93 22.64
N VAL A 272 55.27 -12.05 21.35
CA VAL A 272 55.19 -10.91 20.43
C VAL A 272 54.03 -11.11 19.49
N GLU A 273 53.41 -10.01 19.05
CA GLU A 273 52.36 -10.04 18.08
C GLU A 273 52.90 -10.43 16.70
N TYR A 274 52.33 -11.48 16.13
CA TYR A 274 52.60 -11.92 14.79
C TYR A 274 51.27 -12.33 14.11
N ILE A 275 50.87 -11.67 13.05
CA ILE A 275 49.62 -11.89 12.30
C ILE A 275 48.39 -11.98 13.25
N GLY A 276 48.28 -11.04 14.22
CA GLY A 276 47.13 -10.92 15.13
C GLY A 276 47.10 -12.02 16.23
N GLU A 277 48.15 -12.78 16.40
CA GLU A 277 48.31 -13.81 17.45
C GLU A 277 49.55 -13.50 18.32
N CYS A 278 49.57 -14.00 19.57
CA CYS A 278 50.73 -13.86 20.44
C CYS A 278 51.62 -15.12 20.35
N GLU A 279 52.68 -15.01 19.57
CA GLU A 279 53.65 -16.08 19.32
C GLU A 279 54.89 -15.94 20.24
N SER A 280 55.44 -17.07 20.65
CA SER A 280 56.69 -17.05 21.43
C SER A 280 57.84 -16.46 20.63
N ARG A 281 58.64 -15.61 21.26
CA ARG A 281 59.85 -15.03 20.62
C ARG A 281 60.82 -16.07 20.07
N THR A 282 60.78 -17.29 20.62
CA THR A 282 61.61 -18.42 20.16
C THR A 282 61.09 -19.11 18.90
N SER A 283 59.80 -18.90 18.53
CA SER A 283 59.20 -19.54 17.37
C SER A 283 59.27 -18.72 16.06
N ILE A 284 59.56 -17.41 16.14
CA ILE A 284 59.57 -16.51 14.99
C ILE A 284 60.94 -16.44 14.31
N GLY A 285 61.98 -17.10 14.87
CA GLY A 285 63.36 -17.09 14.36
C GLY A 285 63.78 -18.38 13.64
N LYS A 286 62.82 -19.17 13.13
CA LYS A 286 63.12 -20.38 12.34
C LYS A 286 62.66 -20.27 10.91
#